data_6deb1bfefe7be4c0586ba7c3f9a45a27
#
_entry.id   6deb1bfefe7be4c0586ba7c3f9a45a27
#
_cell.length_a   1.000
_cell.length_b   1.000
_cell.length_c   1.000
_cell.angle_alpha   90.00
_cell.angle_beta   90.00
_cell.angle_gamma   90.00
#
_symmetry.space_group_name_H-M   'P 1'
#
loop_
_entity.id
_entity.type
_entity.pdbx_description
1 polymer ?
#
loop_
_entity_poly.entity_id
_entity_poly.type
_entity_poly.pdbx_seq_one_letter_code
_entity_poly.pdbx_strand_id
1 'polypeptide(L)'
;MISTRGNWPLVPTMDVVVPHARTMADLLEVLDVIVADDAETRGDFWRAQPWVTLPLSSEVRPESYDALAAEAATALRGIRIGIPRMYINADPDAGTAAEPGIGGPTGQRIETRASVIERWESARRDLESAGATVIEVDFPVVSNYEGDRPGAPTIATRGLVSPEYLRREIVDLSAWGWEDFLQANGDPGLHTLAAVDGATIFPHPEGALPDRYTGFDDDIAEYPEWVRANPGIGFQDMPELADGLRGLEETRRLDLEEWMDEHELDAVVFPAVADVGPADMDVNEASADLGWRNGTWIANGNLTVRHLGIPTVTVPMGLMSDIGMPIGLTFVGRAYDDTALLRLAAGFEAIGAPGERRTPPPRTPAL
;
A
#
# COMPACT_ATOMS: atom_id res chain seq x y z
N MET A 1 1.59 -2.91 -13.05
CA MET A 1 0.86 -3.45 -14.22
C MET A 1 -0.05 -2.40 -14.87
N ILE A 2 -0.69 -1.53 -14.11
CA ILE A 2 -1.55 -0.47 -14.63
C ILE A 2 -0.73 0.82 -14.70
N SER A 3 -0.80 1.55 -15.85
CA SER A 3 -0.10 2.83 -15.98
C SER A 3 -0.67 3.88 -15.03
N THR A 4 0.20 4.67 -14.41
CA THR A 4 -0.18 5.82 -13.59
C THR A 4 -0.39 7.10 -14.43
N ARG A 5 -0.17 7.04 -15.73
CA ARG A 5 -0.31 8.18 -16.64
C ARG A 5 -1.71 8.81 -16.55
N GLY A 6 -1.75 10.12 -16.39
CA GLY A 6 -2.99 10.88 -16.25
C GLY A 6 -3.54 10.98 -14.83
N ASN A 7 -2.94 10.29 -13.85
CA ASN A 7 -3.25 10.51 -12.45
C ASN A 7 -2.40 11.65 -11.90
N TRP A 8 -2.95 12.40 -10.94
CA TRP A 8 -2.16 13.35 -10.17
C TRP A 8 -1.13 12.59 -9.33
N PRO A 9 0.17 12.85 -9.48
CA PRO A 9 1.18 12.17 -8.67
C PRO A 9 1.21 12.78 -7.26
N LEU A 10 1.31 11.92 -6.24
CA LEU A 10 1.64 12.37 -4.89
C LEU A 10 3.14 12.14 -4.62
N VAL A 11 3.56 10.87 -4.64
CA VAL A 11 4.97 10.46 -4.61
C VAL A 11 5.19 9.49 -5.76
N PRO A 12 5.85 9.88 -6.85
CA PRO A 12 5.89 9.11 -8.10
C PRO A 12 6.36 7.66 -7.97
N THR A 13 7.18 7.34 -6.98
CA THR A 13 7.65 5.98 -6.69
C THR A 13 6.64 5.13 -5.95
N MET A 14 5.69 5.75 -5.23
CA MET A 14 4.70 5.08 -4.38
C MET A 14 3.30 5.11 -4.98
N ASP A 15 3.08 5.88 -6.04
CA ASP A 15 1.76 6.02 -6.66
C ASP A 15 1.35 4.75 -7.38
N VAL A 16 0.10 4.33 -7.17
CA VAL A 16 -0.49 3.15 -7.78
C VAL A 16 -1.92 3.40 -8.20
N VAL A 17 -2.35 2.76 -9.27
CA VAL A 17 -3.76 2.70 -9.66
C VAL A 17 -4.39 1.48 -9.00
N VAL A 18 -5.35 1.71 -8.12
CA VAL A 18 -6.04 0.65 -7.38
C VAL A 18 -7.49 0.56 -7.84
N PRO A 19 -7.84 -0.42 -8.70
CA PRO A 19 -9.23 -0.62 -9.08
C PRO A 19 -10.03 -1.21 -7.93
N HIS A 20 -11.25 -0.74 -7.78
CA HIS A 20 -12.20 -1.21 -6.76
C HIS A 20 -13.47 -1.73 -7.42
N ALA A 21 -13.94 -2.88 -6.97
CA ALA A 21 -15.19 -3.47 -7.38
C ALA A 21 -15.92 -4.12 -6.20
N ARG A 22 -17.19 -4.49 -6.40
CA ARG A 22 -17.96 -5.13 -5.34
C ARG A 22 -17.72 -6.64 -5.24
N THR A 23 -17.25 -7.23 -6.30
CA THR A 23 -16.94 -8.66 -6.39
C THR A 23 -15.62 -8.87 -7.09
N MET A 24 -14.98 -10.00 -6.83
CA MET A 24 -13.79 -10.39 -7.60
C MET A 24 -14.12 -10.55 -9.08
N ALA A 25 -15.30 -11.06 -9.44
CA ALA A 25 -15.71 -11.17 -10.84
C ALA A 25 -15.74 -9.80 -11.54
N ASP A 26 -16.39 -8.79 -10.94
CA ASP A 26 -16.41 -7.43 -11.48
C ASP A 26 -14.99 -6.82 -11.55
N LEU A 27 -14.15 -7.11 -10.56
CA LEU A 27 -12.75 -6.63 -10.55
C LEU A 27 -11.95 -7.25 -11.71
N LEU A 28 -12.09 -8.55 -11.92
CA LEU A 28 -11.39 -9.27 -12.99
C LEU A 28 -11.80 -8.75 -14.38
N GLU A 29 -13.10 -8.46 -14.59
CA GLU A 29 -13.60 -7.84 -15.82
C GLU A 29 -12.98 -6.44 -16.04
N VAL A 30 -12.89 -5.62 -14.97
CA VAL A 30 -12.21 -4.31 -15.03
C VAL A 30 -10.74 -4.46 -15.41
N LEU A 31 -10.03 -5.43 -14.80
CA LEU A 31 -8.61 -5.68 -15.09
C LEU A 31 -8.37 -6.13 -16.53
N ASP A 32 -9.27 -6.91 -17.13
CA ASP A 32 -9.17 -7.30 -18.54
C ASP A 32 -9.15 -6.08 -19.47
N VAL A 33 -9.81 -4.99 -19.09
CA VAL A 33 -9.86 -3.74 -19.86
C VAL A 33 -8.65 -2.85 -19.60
N ILE A 34 -8.25 -2.66 -18.32
CA ILE A 34 -7.31 -1.59 -17.95
C ILE A 34 -5.85 -2.05 -17.88
N VAL A 35 -5.58 -3.36 -17.79
CA VAL A 35 -4.21 -3.88 -17.78
C VAL A 35 -3.74 -4.11 -19.20
N ALA A 36 -3.03 -3.14 -19.75
CA ALA A 36 -2.52 -3.15 -21.11
C ALA A 36 -1.18 -2.42 -21.19
N ASP A 37 -0.42 -2.70 -22.24
CA ASP A 37 0.80 -1.95 -22.52
C ASP A 37 0.44 -0.51 -22.90
N ASP A 38 1.21 0.44 -22.37
CA ASP A 38 1.12 1.85 -22.72
C ASP A 38 2.46 2.28 -23.32
N ALA A 39 2.44 2.71 -24.57
CA ALA A 39 3.63 3.18 -25.27
C ALA A 39 4.08 4.59 -24.85
N GLU A 40 3.18 5.37 -24.26
CA GLU A 40 3.48 6.70 -23.72
C GLU A 40 3.90 6.57 -22.26
N THR A 41 5.15 6.91 -21.96
CA THR A 41 5.70 6.77 -20.60
C THR A 41 5.66 8.06 -19.79
N ARG A 42 5.41 9.22 -20.42
CA ARG A 42 5.30 10.47 -19.68
C ARG A 42 4.12 10.44 -18.71
N GLY A 43 4.37 10.77 -17.44
CA GLY A 43 3.38 10.70 -16.37
C GLY A 43 3.24 9.31 -15.73
N ASP A 44 4.10 8.36 -16.13
CA ASP A 44 4.29 7.07 -15.47
C ASP A 44 5.77 6.95 -15.10
N PHE A 45 6.12 7.34 -13.89
CA PHE A 45 7.50 7.42 -13.44
C PHE A 45 8.24 6.08 -13.59
N TRP A 46 7.62 4.99 -13.16
CA TRP A 46 8.26 3.68 -13.19
C TRP A 46 8.54 3.20 -14.62
N ARG A 47 7.70 3.54 -15.60
CA ARG A 47 7.95 3.22 -17.01
C ARG A 47 8.87 4.22 -17.70
N ALA A 48 8.98 5.44 -17.18
CA ALA A 48 9.86 6.48 -17.74
C ALA A 48 11.31 6.36 -17.27
N GLN A 49 11.55 5.80 -16.07
CA GLN A 49 12.89 5.67 -15.51
C GLN A 49 13.69 4.54 -16.20
N PRO A 50 15.03 4.72 -16.42
CA PRO A 50 15.83 3.76 -17.16
C PRO A 50 16.63 2.78 -16.27
N TRP A 51 16.52 2.84 -14.95
CA TRP A 51 17.46 2.18 -14.03
C TRP A 51 16.98 0.82 -13.52
N VAL A 52 15.67 0.62 -13.48
CA VAL A 52 15.01 -0.64 -13.13
C VAL A 52 14.20 -1.11 -14.32
N THR A 53 14.45 -2.31 -14.78
CA THR A 53 13.71 -2.89 -15.90
C THR A 53 12.41 -3.49 -15.42
N LEU A 54 11.29 -3.01 -15.96
CA LEU A 54 9.96 -3.55 -15.69
C LEU A 54 9.50 -4.41 -16.89
N PRO A 55 8.80 -5.51 -16.66
CA PRO A 55 8.16 -6.25 -17.74
C PRO A 55 7.01 -5.44 -18.34
N LEU A 56 6.68 -5.73 -19.59
CA LEU A 56 5.44 -5.22 -20.18
C LEU A 56 4.24 -5.86 -19.49
N SER A 57 3.12 -5.13 -19.44
CA SER A 57 1.88 -5.68 -18.87
C SER A 57 1.41 -6.92 -19.61
N SER A 58 1.61 -6.97 -20.92
CA SER A 58 1.31 -8.14 -21.78
C SER A 58 2.17 -9.38 -21.51
N GLU A 59 3.35 -9.21 -20.87
CA GLU A 59 4.25 -10.33 -20.54
C GLU A 59 3.87 -11.04 -19.24
N VAL A 60 3.18 -10.32 -18.33
CA VAL A 60 2.90 -10.80 -16.96
C VAL A 60 1.40 -11.00 -16.68
N ARG A 61 0.51 -10.37 -17.46
CA ARG A 61 -0.92 -10.60 -17.33
C ARG A 61 -1.35 -11.96 -17.87
N PRO A 62 -2.42 -12.58 -17.37
CA PRO A 62 -3.01 -13.76 -17.97
C PRO A 62 -3.64 -13.40 -19.33
N GLU A 63 -3.94 -14.42 -20.16
CA GLU A 63 -4.69 -14.24 -21.42
C GLU A 63 -6.06 -13.59 -21.17
N SER A 64 -6.75 -14.01 -20.10
CA SER A 64 -7.98 -13.38 -19.58
C SER A 64 -8.01 -13.46 -18.06
N TYR A 65 -8.30 -12.34 -17.41
CA TYR A 65 -8.54 -12.29 -15.97
C TYR A 65 -9.86 -12.99 -15.59
N ASP A 66 -10.89 -12.92 -16.41
CA ASP A 66 -12.18 -13.60 -16.17
C ASP A 66 -12.01 -15.10 -15.97
N ALA A 67 -11.05 -15.72 -16.65
CA ALA A 67 -10.76 -17.14 -16.52
C ALA A 67 -10.37 -17.53 -15.07
N LEU A 68 -9.78 -16.62 -14.31
CA LEU A 68 -9.37 -16.88 -12.92
C LEU A 68 -10.57 -17.14 -12.00
N ALA A 69 -11.74 -16.57 -12.28
CA ALA A 69 -12.97 -16.81 -11.52
C ALA A 69 -13.43 -18.27 -11.62
N ALA A 70 -13.17 -18.94 -12.73
CA ALA A 70 -13.53 -20.35 -12.91
C ALA A 70 -12.71 -21.30 -12.03
N GLU A 71 -11.52 -20.90 -11.61
CA GLU A 71 -10.60 -21.69 -10.78
C GLU A 71 -10.84 -21.46 -9.28
N ALA A 72 -11.66 -20.47 -8.89
CA ALA A 72 -11.84 -20.00 -7.51
C ALA A 72 -12.17 -21.16 -6.52
N ALA A 73 -13.01 -22.10 -6.90
CA ALA A 73 -13.44 -23.21 -6.03
C ALA A 73 -12.30 -24.12 -5.54
N THR A 74 -11.17 -24.13 -6.21
CA THR A 74 -10.00 -24.99 -5.88
C THR A 74 -8.72 -24.20 -5.64
N ALA A 75 -8.75 -22.89 -5.78
CA ALA A 75 -7.59 -22.02 -5.75
C ALA A 75 -6.76 -22.11 -4.45
N LEU A 76 -7.41 -22.39 -3.33
CA LEU A 76 -6.78 -22.46 -2.00
C LEU A 76 -6.26 -23.84 -1.63
N ARG A 77 -6.52 -24.86 -2.45
CA ARG A 77 -6.14 -26.25 -2.09
C ARG A 77 -4.61 -26.44 -2.21
N GLY A 78 -4.01 -26.84 -1.09
CA GLY A 78 -2.58 -27.10 -0.98
C GLY A 78 -1.71 -25.86 -0.90
N ILE A 79 -2.32 -24.66 -0.83
CA ILE A 79 -1.61 -23.38 -0.71
C ILE A 79 -1.09 -23.21 0.72
N ARG A 80 0.13 -22.71 0.84
CA ARG A 80 0.78 -22.39 2.11
C ARG A 80 0.81 -20.88 2.32
N ILE A 81 0.11 -20.43 3.37
CA ILE A 81 -0.14 -19.01 3.64
C ILE A 81 0.51 -18.62 4.96
N GLY A 82 1.32 -17.54 4.93
CA GLY A 82 1.86 -16.90 6.12
C GLY A 82 0.91 -15.84 6.68
N ILE A 83 0.73 -15.79 8.00
CA ILE A 83 0.10 -14.68 8.71
C ILE A 83 1.12 -14.00 9.62
N PRO A 84 1.45 -12.71 9.43
CA PRO A 84 2.34 -11.99 10.31
C PRO A 84 1.78 -11.87 11.73
N ARG A 85 2.52 -12.39 12.71
CA ARG A 85 2.15 -12.35 14.13
C ARG A 85 1.93 -10.93 14.64
N MET A 86 2.65 -9.94 14.07
CA MET A 86 2.54 -8.53 14.45
C MET A 86 1.13 -7.95 14.23
N TYR A 87 0.37 -8.46 13.24
CA TYR A 87 -0.96 -7.95 12.91
C TYR A 87 -2.11 -8.69 13.59
N ILE A 88 -1.80 -9.72 14.37
CA ILE A 88 -2.80 -10.51 15.12
C ILE A 88 -2.53 -10.53 16.63
N ASN A 89 -1.79 -9.54 17.13
CA ASN A 89 -1.40 -9.41 18.55
C ASN A 89 -0.57 -10.59 19.09
N ALA A 90 0.09 -11.36 18.24
CA ALA A 90 0.84 -12.56 18.60
C ALA A 90 2.38 -12.38 18.61
N ASP A 91 2.86 -11.17 18.33
CA ASP A 91 4.29 -10.84 18.34
C ASP A 91 4.62 -9.94 19.55
N PRO A 92 5.28 -10.46 20.58
CA PRO A 92 5.62 -9.68 21.76
C PRO A 92 6.72 -8.63 21.50
N ASP A 93 7.52 -8.80 20.45
CA ASP A 93 8.67 -7.94 20.14
C ASP A 93 8.28 -6.80 19.18
N ALA A 94 7.14 -6.91 18.50
CA ALA A 94 6.68 -5.86 17.61
C ALA A 94 6.41 -4.55 18.36
N GLY A 95 6.91 -3.44 17.81
CA GLY A 95 6.74 -2.10 18.39
C GLY A 95 7.45 -1.89 19.71
N THR A 96 8.55 -2.60 19.97
CA THR A 96 9.36 -2.46 21.20
C THR A 96 10.68 -1.71 20.98
N ALA A 97 10.89 -1.12 19.81
CA ALA A 97 12.03 -0.25 19.54
C ALA A 97 12.04 0.98 20.49
N ALA A 98 13.25 1.48 20.79
CA ALA A 98 13.40 2.65 21.67
C ALA A 98 12.99 3.96 20.99
N GLU A 99 13.12 4.02 19.66
CA GLU A 99 12.79 5.17 18.85
C GLU A 99 11.65 4.82 17.90
N PRO A 100 10.77 5.78 17.57
CA PRO A 100 9.77 5.57 16.55
C PRO A 100 10.42 5.33 15.18
N GLY A 101 9.75 4.57 14.33
CA GLY A 101 10.19 4.33 12.96
C GLY A 101 9.95 5.53 12.03
N ILE A 102 10.12 5.30 10.75
CA ILE A 102 9.86 6.31 9.71
C ILE A 102 8.38 6.72 9.72
N GLY A 103 8.12 8.02 9.58
CA GLY A 103 6.78 8.57 9.53
C GLY A 103 6.13 8.76 10.90
N GLY A 104 6.91 9.18 11.90
CA GLY A 104 6.43 9.47 13.25
C GLY A 104 6.22 8.19 14.07
N PRO A 105 5.00 7.90 14.55
CA PRO A 105 4.74 6.75 15.41
C PRO A 105 4.73 5.39 14.70
N THR A 106 5.18 5.27 13.45
CA THR A 106 5.44 3.96 12.82
C THR A 106 6.48 3.18 13.58
N GLY A 107 6.50 1.86 13.41
CA GLY A 107 7.36 0.99 14.22
C GLY A 107 6.83 0.78 15.64
N GLN A 108 5.74 1.42 16.01
CA GLN A 108 5.04 1.20 17.27
C GLN A 108 4.27 -0.12 17.25
N ARG A 109 3.92 -0.62 18.45
CA ARG A 109 3.08 -1.79 18.56
C ARG A 109 1.71 -1.55 17.96
N ILE A 110 1.32 -2.39 17.00
CA ILE A 110 -0.04 -2.39 16.46
C ILE A 110 -0.93 -3.22 17.39
N GLU A 111 -1.96 -2.60 17.93
CA GLU A 111 -2.98 -3.26 18.74
C GLU A 111 -4.22 -3.52 17.89
N THR A 112 -4.29 -4.71 17.32
CA THR A 112 -5.44 -5.11 16.50
C THR A 112 -6.67 -5.30 17.38
N ARG A 113 -7.77 -4.65 17.01
CA ARG A 113 -9.05 -4.66 17.72
C ARG A 113 -9.63 -6.06 17.82
N ALA A 114 -10.27 -6.38 18.95
CA ALA A 114 -10.80 -7.73 19.20
C ALA A 114 -11.77 -8.21 18.11
N SER A 115 -12.66 -7.33 17.61
CA SER A 115 -13.60 -7.70 16.54
C SER A 115 -12.92 -7.93 15.17
N VAL A 116 -11.75 -7.34 14.92
CA VAL A 116 -10.90 -7.66 13.77
C VAL A 116 -10.28 -9.04 13.94
N ILE A 117 -9.77 -9.36 15.15
CA ILE A 117 -9.25 -10.70 15.47
C ILE A 117 -10.33 -11.77 15.30
N GLU A 118 -11.56 -11.52 15.76
CA GLU A 118 -12.69 -12.45 15.55
C GLU A 118 -12.93 -12.74 14.06
N ARG A 119 -12.84 -11.73 13.21
CA ARG A 119 -13.00 -11.90 11.75
C ARG A 119 -11.82 -12.66 11.15
N TRP A 120 -10.61 -12.35 11.59
CA TRP A 120 -9.41 -13.09 11.19
C TRP A 120 -9.53 -14.58 11.54
N GLU A 121 -9.91 -14.92 12.77
CA GLU A 121 -10.06 -16.31 13.21
C GLU A 121 -11.13 -17.05 12.39
N SER A 122 -12.18 -16.35 11.95
CA SER A 122 -13.15 -16.92 11.01
C SER A 122 -12.53 -17.15 9.64
N ALA A 123 -11.83 -16.15 9.11
CA ALA A 123 -11.15 -16.26 7.83
C ALA A 123 -10.11 -17.38 7.80
N ARG A 124 -9.33 -17.55 8.88
CA ARG A 124 -8.36 -18.62 9.04
C ARG A 124 -9.04 -19.99 8.90
N ARG A 125 -10.13 -20.22 9.65
CA ARG A 125 -10.89 -21.50 9.56
C ARG A 125 -11.42 -21.75 8.16
N ASP A 126 -11.86 -20.72 7.47
CA ASP A 126 -12.35 -20.83 6.10
C ASP A 126 -11.23 -21.20 5.12
N LEU A 127 -10.09 -20.55 5.21
CA LEU A 127 -8.89 -20.87 4.42
C LEU A 127 -8.43 -22.32 4.64
N GLU A 128 -8.33 -22.74 5.91
CA GLU A 128 -7.94 -24.10 6.28
C GLU A 128 -8.98 -25.14 5.80
N SER A 129 -10.27 -24.84 5.89
CA SER A 129 -11.35 -25.69 5.40
C SER A 129 -11.35 -25.85 3.88
N ALA A 130 -10.85 -24.84 3.15
CA ALA A 130 -10.67 -24.89 1.71
C ALA A 130 -9.39 -25.64 1.28
N GLY A 131 -8.57 -26.08 2.24
CA GLY A 131 -7.39 -26.90 2.02
C GLY A 131 -6.07 -26.11 2.01
N ALA A 132 -6.07 -24.85 2.44
CA ALA A 132 -4.84 -24.11 2.69
C ALA A 132 -4.19 -24.52 4.02
N THR A 133 -2.88 -24.33 4.11
CA THR A 133 -2.12 -24.41 5.35
C THR A 133 -1.77 -23.00 5.80
N VAL A 134 -2.27 -22.58 6.96
CA VAL A 134 -2.01 -21.24 7.51
C VAL A 134 -1.02 -21.34 8.66
N ILE A 135 0.10 -20.61 8.56
CA ILE A 135 1.16 -20.57 9.56
C ILE A 135 1.44 -19.15 10.05
N GLU A 136 1.71 -19.02 11.34
CA GLU A 136 2.12 -17.75 11.93
C GLU A 136 3.60 -17.53 11.67
N VAL A 137 3.94 -16.33 11.17
CA VAL A 137 5.29 -15.96 10.75
C VAL A 137 5.70 -14.60 11.30
N ASP A 138 7.00 -14.33 11.30
CA ASP A 138 7.53 -12.97 11.36
C ASP A 138 7.29 -12.28 10.01
N PHE A 139 7.47 -10.96 9.94
CA PHE A 139 7.33 -10.24 8.69
C PHE A 139 8.50 -9.28 8.50
N PRO A 140 9.66 -9.80 8.10
CA PRO A 140 10.90 -9.04 8.07
C PRO A 140 10.85 -7.84 7.12
N VAL A 141 10.09 -7.89 6.04
CA VAL A 141 9.95 -6.76 5.12
C VAL A 141 9.40 -5.51 5.80
N VAL A 142 8.50 -5.66 6.77
CA VAL A 142 7.99 -4.54 7.57
C VAL A 142 8.92 -4.23 8.74
N SER A 143 9.37 -5.24 9.49
CA SER A 143 10.25 -5.03 10.64
C SER A 143 11.56 -4.35 10.26
N ASN A 144 12.17 -4.74 9.13
CA ASN A 144 13.41 -4.14 8.62
C ASN A 144 13.18 -2.79 7.91
N TYR A 145 11.96 -2.50 7.54
CA TYR A 145 11.60 -1.20 6.98
C TYR A 145 11.37 -0.16 8.07
N GLU A 146 10.63 -0.53 9.11
CA GLU A 146 10.17 0.37 10.16
C GLU A 146 11.11 0.42 11.38
N GLY A 147 11.95 -0.60 11.59
CA GLY A 147 12.78 -0.70 12.79
C GLY A 147 11.94 -0.90 14.06
N ASP A 148 10.89 -1.73 13.98
CA ASP A 148 9.87 -1.88 15.01
C ASP A 148 10.35 -2.56 16.30
N ARG A 149 11.57 -3.11 16.33
CA ARG A 149 12.11 -3.87 17.47
C ARG A 149 13.59 -3.62 17.69
N PRO A 150 14.14 -3.91 18.90
CA PRO A 150 15.55 -3.73 19.19
C PRO A 150 16.44 -4.50 18.21
N GLY A 151 17.36 -3.78 17.57
CA GLY A 151 18.32 -4.34 16.61
C GLY A 151 17.81 -4.52 15.19
N ALA A 152 16.52 -4.29 14.91
CA ALA A 152 16.03 -4.22 13.54
C ALA A 152 16.53 -2.92 12.87
N PRO A 153 16.93 -2.96 11.59
CA PRO A 153 17.23 -1.77 10.83
C PRO A 153 15.94 -1.02 10.49
N THR A 154 16.06 0.21 10.00
CA THR A 154 15.03 0.88 9.21
C THR A 154 15.40 0.82 7.75
N ILE A 155 14.51 1.20 6.85
CA ILE A 155 14.82 1.34 5.42
C ILE A 155 16.06 2.23 5.19
N ALA A 156 16.24 3.28 6.01
CA ALA A 156 17.38 4.20 5.93
C ALA A 156 18.69 3.60 6.49
N THR A 157 18.62 2.66 7.44
CA THR A 157 19.81 2.12 8.12
C THR A 157 20.20 0.72 7.65
N ARG A 158 19.36 0.06 6.84
CA ARG A 158 19.65 -1.25 6.27
C ARG A 158 20.82 -1.23 5.27
N GLY A 159 21.12 -0.06 4.70
CA GLY A 159 22.27 0.13 3.80
C GLY A 159 21.97 -0.20 2.33
N LEU A 160 20.73 -0.46 1.95
CA LEU A 160 20.30 -0.69 0.57
C LEU A 160 19.72 0.59 -0.05
N VAL A 161 19.09 1.43 0.76
CA VAL A 161 18.52 2.71 0.36
C VAL A 161 19.16 3.80 1.22
N SER A 162 19.67 4.85 0.60
CA SER A 162 20.33 5.93 1.36
C SER A 162 19.30 6.89 1.99
N PRO A 163 19.59 7.48 3.16
CA PRO A 163 18.74 8.54 3.72
C PRO A 163 18.58 9.73 2.78
N GLU A 164 19.60 10.05 1.99
CA GLU A 164 19.56 11.13 1.01
C GLU A 164 18.57 10.82 -0.13
N TYR A 165 18.51 9.57 -0.60
CA TYR A 165 17.49 9.15 -1.56
C TYR A 165 16.08 9.36 -1.00
N LEU A 166 15.81 8.88 0.22
CA LEU A 166 14.49 8.99 0.84
C LEU A 166 14.02 10.45 0.93
N ARG A 167 14.93 11.36 1.30
CA ARG A 167 14.63 12.79 1.32
C ARG A 167 14.34 13.34 -0.08
N ARG A 168 15.15 12.97 -1.09
CA ARG A 168 14.94 13.42 -2.47
C ARG A 168 13.67 12.85 -3.09
N GLU A 169 13.33 11.64 -2.77
CA GLU A 169 12.09 11.00 -3.24
C GLU A 169 10.86 11.80 -2.82
N ILE A 170 10.78 12.13 -1.53
CA ILE A 170 9.63 12.82 -0.95
C ILE A 170 9.57 14.29 -1.37
N VAL A 171 10.71 14.98 -1.47
CA VAL A 171 10.73 16.42 -1.77
C VAL A 171 10.99 16.66 -3.26
N ASP A 172 12.18 16.29 -3.74
CA ASP A 172 12.65 16.69 -5.08
C ASP A 172 11.82 16.00 -6.17
N LEU A 173 11.65 14.68 -6.07
CA LEU A 173 10.92 13.90 -7.08
C LEU A 173 9.42 14.19 -7.06
N SER A 174 8.84 14.39 -5.88
CA SER A 174 7.41 14.74 -5.77
C SER A 174 7.13 16.12 -6.35
N ALA A 175 7.94 17.14 -6.04
CA ALA A 175 7.80 18.48 -6.62
C ALA A 175 7.98 18.45 -8.14
N TRP A 176 8.97 17.68 -8.64
CA TRP A 176 9.15 17.46 -10.08
C TRP A 176 7.92 16.78 -10.71
N GLY A 177 7.39 15.74 -10.09
CA GLY A 177 6.23 15.01 -10.59
C GLY A 177 4.99 15.89 -10.72
N TRP A 178 4.75 16.76 -9.73
CA TRP A 178 3.66 17.73 -9.77
C TRP A 178 3.84 18.74 -10.90
N GLU A 179 5.06 19.27 -11.07
CA GLU A 179 5.36 20.20 -12.17
C GLU A 179 5.17 19.53 -13.54
N ASP A 180 5.69 18.31 -13.74
CA ASP A 180 5.51 17.57 -15.00
C ASP A 180 4.04 17.28 -15.30
N PHE A 181 3.25 16.93 -14.29
CA PHE A 181 1.81 16.71 -14.44
C PHE A 181 1.09 17.99 -14.89
N LEU A 182 1.35 19.14 -14.25
CA LEU A 182 0.73 20.41 -14.61
C LEU A 182 1.10 20.85 -16.02
N GLN A 183 2.36 20.70 -16.39
CA GLN A 183 2.83 21.00 -17.76
C GLN A 183 2.18 20.07 -18.79
N ALA A 184 2.05 18.77 -18.49
CA ALA A 184 1.41 17.80 -19.37
C ALA A 184 -0.09 18.04 -19.51
N ASN A 185 -0.77 18.45 -18.45
CA ASN A 185 -2.20 18.76 -18.44
C ASN A 185 -2.52 20.02 -19.26
N GLY A 186 -1.60 20.99 -19.30
CA GLY A 186 -1.68 22.15 -20.17
C GLY A 186 -2.84 23.11 -19.87
N ASP A 187 -3.34 23.14 -18.64
CA ASP A 187 -4.37 24.13 -18.24
C ASP A 187 -3.77 25.53 -18.26
N PRO A 188 -4.34 26.50 -19.04
CA PRO A 188 -3.80 27.84 -19.14
C PRO A 188 -3.85 28.61 -17.81
N GLY A 189 -4.71 28.26 -16.89
CA GLY A 189 -4.82 28.87 -15.56
C GLY A 189 -3.86 28.28 -14.52
N LEU A 190 -3.41 27.03 -14.75
CA LEU A 190 -2.54 26.30 -13.81
C LEU A 190 -1.64 25.32 -14.58
N HIS A 191 -0.58 25.81 -15.19
CA HIS A 191 0.35 25.01 -16.00
C HIS A 191 1.75 24.88 -15.41
N THR A 192 1.99 25.46 -14.23
CA THR A 192 3.26 25.35 -13.49
C THR A 192 3.03 25.48 -12.00
N LEU A 193 3.66 24.63 -11.25
CA LEU A 193 3.66 24.67 -9.80
C LEU A 193 4.41 25.91 -9.27
N ALA A 194 5.38 26.42 -10.03
CA ALA A 194 6.11 27.64 -9.68
C ALA A 194 5.22 28.89 -9.51
N ALA A 195 4.02 28.91 -10.11
CA ALA A 195 3.07 30.00 -9.99
C ALA A 195 2.12 29.87 -8.78
N VAL A 196 2.17 28.74 -8.05
CA VAL A 196 1.28 28.43 -6.92
C VAL A 196 1.83 29.05 -5.65
N ASP A 197 0.93 29.59 -4.81
CA ASP A 197 1.24 29.89 -3.40
C ASP A 197 1.13 28.58 -2.60
N GLY A 198 2.26 28.05 -2.13
CA GLY A 198 2.33 26.80 -1.39
C GLY A 198 1.38 26.72 -0.19
N ALA A 199 1.20 27.84 0.53
CA ALA A 199 0.30 27.89 1.68
C ALA A 199 -1.18 27.61 1.34
N THR A 200 -1.56 27.66 0.06
CA THR A 200 -2.91 27.37 -0.41
C THR A 200 -3.14 25.93 -0.83
N ILE A 201 -2.10 25.11 -0.94
CA ILE A 201 -2.20 23.72 -1.45
C ILE A 201 -2.91 22.84 -0.45
N PHE A 202 -2.50 22.87 0.81
CA PHE A 202 -3.07 22.03 1.85
C PHE A 202 -3.17 22.82 3.18
N PRO A 203 -4.03 23.85 3.23
CA PRO A 203 -4.15 24.66 4.43
C PRO A 203 -4.72 23.84 5.58
N HIS A 204 -4.16 24.03 6.78
CA HIS A 204 -4.71 23.40 7.98
C HIS A 204 -6.16 23.86 8.20
N PRO A 205 -7.13 22.93 8.31
CA PRO A 205 -8.53 23.30 8.46
C PRO A 205 -8.78 24.08 9.77
N GLU A 206 -9.61 25.10 9.71
CA GLU A 206 -9.98 25.89 10.90
C GLU A 206 -10.67 24.99 11.94
N GLY A 207 -10.16 25.00 13.17
CA GLY A 207 -10.68 24.20 14.28
C GLY A 207 -10.21 22.75 14.31
N ALA A 208 -9.39 22.31 13.36
CA ALA A 208 -8.78 21.01 13.43
C ALA A 208 -7.71 20.95 14.53
N LEU A 209 -7.53 19.75 15.09
CA LEU A 209 -6.44 19.49 16.03
C LEU A 209 -5.08 19.60 15.33
N PRO A 210 -4.00 19.89 16.07
CA PRO A 210 -2.66 19.86 15.52
C PRO A 210 -2.36 18.50 14.86
N ASP A 211 -1.62 18.53 13.75
CA ASP A 211 -1.17 17.31 13.10
C ASP A 211 -0.29 16.48 14.04
N ARG A 212 -0.53 15.18 14.07
CA ARG A 212 0.24 14.20 14.85
C ARG A 212 1.26 13.46 14.00
N TYR A 213 1.23 13.70 12.69
CA TYR A 213 2.20 13.16 11.77
C TYR A 213 3.54 13.87 11.95
N THR A 214 4.57 13.11 12.28
CA THR A 214 5.93 13.62 12.48
C THR A 214 6.94 12.67 11.84
N GLY A 215 8.09 13.18 11.46
CA GLY A 215 9.19 12.33 10.97
C GLY A 215 9.39 12.29 9.46
N PHE A 216 8.52 12.93 8.68
CA PHE A 216 8.78 13.29 7.29
C PHE A 216 8.89 14.82 7.18
N ASP A 217 9.95 15.27 6.52
CA ASP A 217 10.16 16.66 6.10
C ASP A 217 9.52 16.86 4.71
N ASP A 218 8.25 16.53 4.59
CA ASP A 218 7.48 16.61 3.34
C ASP A 218 6.51 17.76 3.35
N ASP A 219 6.98 18.95 3.64
CA ASP A 219 6.12 20.14 3.55
C ASP A 219 5.76 20.41 2.08
N ILE A 220 4.60 19.88 1.66
CA ILE A 220 4.03 20.06 0.32
C ILE A 220 3.93 21.56 -0.05
N ALA A 221 3.79 22.43 0.94
CA ALA A 221 3.80 23.88 0.74
C ALA A 221 5.14 24.39 0.18
N GLU A 222 6.24 23.66 0.36
CA GLU A 222 7.56 24.04 -0.17
C GLU A 222 7.78 23.61 -1.63
N TYR A 223 6.97 22.73 -2.19
CA TYR A 223 7.15 22.24 -3.57
C TYR A 223 7.17 23.35 -4.63
N PRO A 224 6.33 24.40 -4.58
CA PRO A 224 6.44 25.52 -5.51
C PRO A 224 7.78 26.25 -5.43
N GLU A 225 8.38 26.40 -4.24
CA GLU A 225 9.70 27.01 -4.07
C GLU A 225 10.79 26.13 -4.65
N TRP A 226 10.71 24.82 -4.43
CA TRP A 226 11.64 23.88 -5.03
C TRP A 226 11.64 23.98 -6.56
N VAL A 227 10.47 24.05 -7.20
CA VAL A 227 10.35 24.21 -8.66
C VAL A 227 10.94 25.53 -9.12
N ARG A 228 10.70 26.63 -8.40
CA ARG A 228 11.32 27.95 -8.70
C ARG A 228 12.85 27.90 -8.61
N ALA A 229 13.38 27.17 -7.65
CA ALA A 229 14.83 27.03 -7.45
C ALA A 229 15.50 26.09 -8.47
N ASN A 230 14.75 25.16 -9.06
CA ASN A 230 15.26 24.13 -9.96
C ASN A 230 14.56 24.11 -11.34
N PRO A 231 14.56 25.24 -12.07
CA PRO A 231 13.82 25.34 -13.33
C PRO A 231 14.37 24.37 -14.39
N GLY A 232 13.47 23.51 -14.92
CA GLY A 232 13.78 22.62 -16.04
C GLY A 232 14.64 21.40 -15.69
N ILE A 233 14.85 21.09 -14.42
CA ILE A 233 15.54 19.87 -14.01
C ILE A 233 14.69 18.65 -14.39
N GLY A 234 15.33 17.61 -14.93
CA GLY A 234 14.73 16.31 -15.16
C GLY A 234 14.96 15.37 -13.96
N PHE A 235 14.06 14.41 -13.75
CA PHE A 235 14.29 13.42 -12.66
C PHE A 235 15.57 12.60 -12.86
N GLN A 236 16.01 12.41 -14.12
CA GLN A 236 17.24 11.70 -14.44
C GLN A 236 18.49 12.44 -13.97
N ASP A 237 18.41 13.74 -13.73
CA ASP A 237 19.52 14.57 -13.23
C ASP A 237 19.58 14.60 -11.69
N MET A 238 18.60 13.98 -11.00
CA MET A 238 18.57 13.94 -9.54
C MET A 238 19.57 12.91 -9.01
N PRO A 239 20.50 13.31 -8.13
CA PRO A 239 21.41 12.39 -7.48
C PRO A 239 20.67 11.32 -6.68
N GLU A 240 21.30 10.18 -6.47
CA GLU A 240 20.82 9.05 -5.65
C GLU A 240 19.61 8.28 -6.21
N LEU A 241 18.87 8.83 -7.18
CA LEU A 241 17.62 8.21 -7.65
C LEU A 241 17.84 6.81 -8.23
N ALA A 242 18.86 6.66 -9.06
CA ALA A 242 19.20 5.36 -9.67
C ALA A 242 19.52 4.27 -8.65
N ASP A 243 20.32 4.61 -7.65
CA ASP A 243 20.75 3.65 -6.63
C ASP A 243 19.63 3.41 -5.62
N GLY A 244 18.85 4.42 -5.28
CA GLY A 244 17.67 4.30 -4.44
C GLY A 244 16.63 3.34 -5.01
N LEU A 245 16.26 3.50 -6.29
CA LEU A 245 15.30 2.59 -6.94
C LEU A 245 15.78 1.14 -6.97
N ARG A 246 17.06 0.92 -7.27
CA ARG A 246 17.66 -0.43 -7.19
C ARG A 246 17.65 -0.96 -5.76
N GLY A 247 17.89 -0.08 -4.78
CA GLY A 247 17.84 -0.40 -3.36
C GLY A 247 16.44 -0.82 -2.89
N LEU A 248 15.37 -0.18 -3.38
CA LEU A 248 14.00 -0.60 -3.10
C LEU A 248 13.72 -2.01 -3.66
N GLU A 249 14.09 -2.27 -4.91
CA GLU A 249 13.95 -3.59 -5.53
C GLU A 249 14.71 -4.68 -4.75
N GLU A 250 15.96 -4.38 -4.36
CA GLU A 250 16.78 -5.32 -3.60
C GLU A 250 16.23 -5.57 -2.19
N THR A 251 15.66 -4.53 -1.55
CA THR A 251 15.00 -4.68 -0.25
C THR A 251 13.80 -5.62 -0.35
N ARG A 252 12.93 -5.45 -1.36
CA ARG A 252 11.80 -6.35 -1.60
C ARG A 252 12.29 -7.78 -1.81
N ARG A 253 13.29 -7.96 -2.68
CA ARG A 253 13.83 -9.27 -3.02
C ARG A 253 14.34 -10.01 -1.79
N LEU A 254 15.13 -9.36 -0.96
CA LEU A 254 15.74 -9.98 0.22
C LEU A 254 14.74 -10.19 1.37
N ASP A 255 13.92 -9.18 1.67
CA ASP A 255 13.11 -9.19 2.89
C ASP A 255 11.70 -9.77 2.69
N LEU A 256 11.28 -9.96 1.45
CA LEU A 256 10.01 -10.58 1.14
C LEU A 256 10.18 -11.84 0.28
N GLU A 257 10.76 -11.71 -0.92
CA GLU A 257 10.69 -12.79 -1.91
C GLU A 257 11.56 -13.98 -1.50
N GLU A 258 12.83 -13.76 -1.13
CA GLU A 258 13.70 -14.83 -0.63
C GLU A 258 13.18 -15.40 0.71
N TRP A 259 12.70 -14.53 1.61
CA TRP A 259 12.09 -14.98 2.85
C TRP A 259 10.83 -15.83 2.61
N MET A 260 9.97 -15.49 1.64
CA MET A 260 8.84 -16.34 1.25
C MET A 260 9.30 -17.70 0.71
N ASP A 261 10.39 -17.72 -0.08
CA ASP A 261 10.96 -18.95 -0.62
C ASP A 261 11.53 -19.84 0.48
N GLU A 262 12.27 -19.27 1.43
CA GLU A 262 12.82 -20.00 2.59
C GLU A 262 11.73 -20.63 3.47
N HIS A 263 10.55 -20.02 3.54
CA HIS A 263 9.41 -20.51 4.32
C HIS A 263 8.40 -21.30 3.48
N GLU A 264 8.70 -21.51 2.20
CA GLU A 264 7.82 -22.20 1.24
C GLU A 264 6.41 -21.59 1.22
N LEU A 265 6.30 -20.25 1.24
CA LEU A 265 5.03 -19.54 1.22
C LEU A 265 4.58 -19.23 -0.21
N ASP A 266 3.33 -19.51 -0.49
CA ASP A 266 2.66 -19.10 -1.73
C ASP A 266 2.13 -17.67 -1.63
N ALA A 267 1.70 -17.25 -0.43
CA ALA A 267 1.22 -15.91 -0.15
C ALA A 267 1.37 -15.57 1.34
N VAL A 268 1.31 -14.27 1.65
CA VAL A 268 1.11 -13.76 3.00
C VAL A 268 -0.26 -13.11 3.08
N VAL A 269 -0.98 -13.27 4.18
CA VAL A 269 -2.27 -12.60 4.40
C VAL A 269 -2.30 -11.88 5.73
N PHE A 270 -3.09 -10.81 5.81
CA PHE A 270 -3.35 -10.13 7.07
C PHE A 270 -4.63 -9.28 7.01
N PRO A 271 -5.28 -8.98 8.15
CA PRO A 271 -6.34 -7.99 8.20
C PRO A 271 -5.85 -6.66 7.59
N ALA A 272 -6.63 -6.07 6.71
CA ALA A 272 -6.23 -4.86 5.99
C ALA A 272 -5.92 -3.68 6.91
N VAL A 273 -6.57 -3.62 8.06
CA VAL A 273 -6.35 -2.59 9.11
C VAL A 273 -6.44 -3.22 10.50
N ALA A 274 -5.78 -2.56 11.46
CA ALA A 274 -5.83 -2.99 12.85
C ALA A 274 -7.09 -2.49 13.60
N ASP A 275 -7.60 -1.32 13.22
CA ASP A 275 -8.77 -0.66 13.81
C ASP A 275 -9.36 0.35 12.82
N VAL A 276 -10.41 1.04 13.25
CA VAL A 276 -11.07 2.13 12.50
C VAL A 276 -11.13 3.37 13.39
N GLY A 277 -10.62 4.50 12.87
CA GLY A 277 -10.67 5.78 13.58
C GLY A 277 -12.09 6.33 13.65
N PRO A 278 -12.47 7.04 14.74
CA PRO A 278 -13.71 7.78 14.83
C PRO A 278 -13.80 8.88 13.77
N ALA A 279 -15.02 9.17 13.30
CA ALA A 279 -15.23 10.14 12.23
C ALA A 279 -14.92 11.60 12.63
N ASP A 280 -14.85 11.89 13.92
CA ASP A 280 -14.57 13.22 14.48
C ASP A 280 -13.13 13.37 15.02
N MET A 281 -12.21 12.47 14.62
CA MET A 281 -10.85 12.45 15.14
C MET A 281 -10.05 13.72 14.80
N ASP A 282 -10.44 14.46 13.78
CA ASP A 282 -9.77 15.70 13.39
C ASP A 282 -10.08 16.88 14.31
N VAL A 283 -11.14 16.78 15.11
CA VAL A 283 -11.63 17.88 15.96
C VAL A 283 -11.86 17.46 17.42
N ASN A 284 -11.77 16.19 17.75
CA ASN A 284 -12.00 15.62 19.08
C ASN A 284 -10.75 14.88 19.56
N GLU A 285 -10.13 15.40 20.60
CA GLU A 285 -8.85 14.88 21.11
C GLU A 285 -8.95 13.41 21.55
N ALA A 286 -10.03 13.00 22.22
CA ALA A 286 -10.21 11.61 22.63
C ALA A 286 -10.40 10.66 21.43
N SER A 287 -11.07 11.12 20.39
CA SER A 287 -11.21 10.39 19.12
C SER A 287 -9.90 10.33 18.36
N ALA A 288 -9.11 11.42 18.39
CA ALA A 288 -7.78 11.45 17.83
C ALA A 288 -6.85 10.47 18.54
N ASP A 289 -6.85 10.43 19.87
CA ASP A 289 -6.04 9.47 20.65
C ASP A 289 -6.36 8.03 20.29
N LEU A 290 -7.63 7.72 20.07
CA LEU A 290 -8.04 6.38 19.61
C LEU A 290 -7.61 6.11 18.16
N GLY A 291 -7.83 7.04 17.25
CA GLY A 291 -7.52 6.90 15.83
C GLY A 291 -6.02 6.75 15.56
N TRP A 292 -5.19 7.47 16.32
CA TRP A 292 -3.73 7.44 16.20
C TRP A 292 -3.04 6.38 17.08
N ARG A 293 -3.80 5.58 17.82
CA ARG A 293 -3.26 4.57 18.74
C ARG A 293 -2.27 3.59 18.08
N ASN A 294 -2.52 3.22 16.85
CA ASN A 294 -1.68 2.32 16.06
C ASN A 294 -0.69 3.07 15.14
N GLY A 295 -0.45 4.33 15.39
CA GLY A 295 0.45 5.18 14.62
C GLY A 295 -0.19 5.76 13.35
N THR A 296 0.61 6.38 12.52
CA THR A 296 0.20 7.03 11.26
C THR A 296 -0.35 6.03 10.24
N TRP A 297 0.19 4.82 10.23
CA TRP A 297 -0.08 3.79 9.23
C TRP A 297 -1.09 2.76 9.78
N ILE A 298 -2.36 3.14 9.80
CA ILE A 298 -3.44 2.27 10.30
C ILE A 298 -3.64 1.05 9.41
N ALA A 299 -3.44 1.20 8.10
CA ALA A 299 -3.48 0.10 7.15
C ALA A 299 -2.23 -0.78 7.30
N ASN A 300 -2.41 -2.04 7.62
CA ASN A 300 -1.32 -2.98 7.87
C ASN A 300 -0.40 -3.10 6.64
N GLY A 301 0.90 -2.88 6.85
CA GLY A 301 1.93 -2.90 5.81
C GLY A 301 1.86 -1.76 4.78
N ASN A 302 0.98 -0.77 4.94
CA ASN A 302 0.63 0.21 3.92
C ASN A 302 1.84 0.92 3.29
N LEU A 303 2.72 1.55 4.07
CA LEU A 303 3.87 2.27 3.51
C LEU A 303 4.87 1.31 2.88
N THR A 304 5.29 0.28 3.62
CA THR A 304 6.28 -0.71 3.18
C THR A 304 5.84 -1.39 1.89
N VAL A 305 4.61 -1.90 1.86
CA VAL A 305 4.07 -2.64 0.72
C VAL A 305 4.06 -1.78 -0.54
N ARG A 306 3.60 -0.53 -0.40
CA ARG A 306 3.49 0.40 -1.53
C ARG A 306 4.85 0.92 -1.98
N HIS A 307 5.72 1.29 -1.06
CA HIS A 307 7.05 1.81 -1.37
C HIS A 307 7.94 0.76 -2.06
N LEU A 308 7.84 -0.49 -1.64
CA LEU A 308 8.62 -1.58 -2.23
C LEU A 308 7.96 -2.23 -3.47
N GLY A 309 6.83 -1.69 -3.96
CA GLY A 309 6.15 -2.22 -5.14
C GLY A 309 5.63 -3.65 -4.97
N ILE A 310 5.22 -4.02 -3.76
CA ILE A 310 4.71 -5.34 -3.43
C ILE A 310 3.25 -5.46 -3.88
N PRO A 311 2.87 -6.44 -4.71
CA PRO A 311 1.49 -6.61 -5.15
C PRO A 311 0.58 -7.07 -4.02
N THR A 312 -0.62 -6.50 -3.96
CA THR A 312 -1.64 -6.85 -2.99
C THR A 312 -3.03 -6.92 -3.59
N VAL A 313 -3.84 -7.82 -3.05
CA VAL A 313 -5.28 -7.90 -3.33
C VAL A 313 -6.03 -7.97 -2.02
N THR A 314 -7.00 -7.07 -1.81
CA THR A 314 -7.82 -7.05 -0.59
C THR A 314 -9.26 -7.43 -0.92
N VAL A 315 -9.80 -8.39 -0.18
CA VAL A 315 -11.19 -8.85 -0.32
C VAL A 315 -11.93 -8.76 1.02
N PRO A 316 -13.26 -8.63 1.03
CA PRO A 316 -14.02 -8.54 2.26
C PRO A 316 -13.82 -9.76 3.17
N MET A 317 -13.46 -9.52 4.43
CA MET A 317 -13.34 -10.54 5.48
C MET A 317 -14.61 -10.64 6.33
N GLY A 318 -15.40 -9.59 6.41
CA GLY A 318 -16.66 -9.53 7.13
C GLY A 318 -16.94 -8.17 7.76
N LEU A 319 -17.90 -8.13 8.67
CA LEU A 319 -18.23 -6.96 9.49
C LEU A 319 -17.69 -7.13 10.90
N MET A 320 -17.11 -6.09 11.45
CA MET A 320 -16.69 -6.03 12.85
C MET A 320 -17.94 -6.15 13.75
N SER A 321 -17.92 -7.08 14.71
CA SER A 321 -19.10 -7.46 15.51
C SER A 321 -19.61 -6.34 16.42
N ASP A 322 -18.74 -5.43 16.82
CA ASP A 322 -19.02 -4.36 17.78
C ASP A 322 -19.47 -3.05 17.14
N ILE A 323 -18.97 -2.70 15.96
CA ILE A 323 -19.29 -1.40 15.31
C ILE A 323 -19.90 -1.55 13.91
N GLY A 324 -19.99 -2.79 13.38
CA GLY A 324 -20.59 -3.06 12.07
C GLY A 324 -19.79 -2.53 10.87
N MET A 325 -18.55 -2.09 11.07
CA MET A 325 -17.69 -1.64 9.98
C MET A 325 -17.13 -2.82 9.19
N PRO A 326 -17.04 -2.71 7.85
CA PRO A 326 -16.41 -3.75 7.04
C PRO A 326 -14.91 -3.80 7.26
N ILE A 327 -14.36 -5.01 7.20
CA ILE A 327 -12.91 -5.25 7.25
C ILE A 327 -12.50 -6.16 6.10
N GLY A 328 -11.32 -5.90 5.52
CA GLY A 328 -10.72 -6.69 4.45
C GLY A 328 -9.66 -7.66 4.94
N LEU A 329 -9.43 -8.69 4.14
CA LEU A 329 -8.26 -9.56 4.19
C LEU A 329 -7.38 -9.22 2.99
N THR A 330 -6.14 -8.82 3.25
CA THR A 330 -5.15 -8.49 2.23
C THR A 330 -4.28 -9.70 1.95
N PHE A 331 -4.16 -10.07 0.69
CA PHE A 331 -3.21 -11.05 0.15
C PHE A 331 -2.01 -10.31 -0.41
N VAL A 332 -0.83 -10.80 -0.12
CA VAL A 332 0.47 -10.23 -0.51
C VAL A 332 1.31 -11.33 -1.16
N GLY A 333 2.05 -11.01 -2.22
CA GLY A 333 2.90 -11.94 -2.93
C GLY A 333 4.17 -11.32 -3.49
N ARG A 334 4.89 -12.09 -4.30
CA ARG A 334 6.09 -11.65 -4.99
C ARG A 334 5.76 -10.65 -6.09
N ALA A 335 6.74 -9.85 -6.49
CA ALA A 335 6.57 -8.94 -7.62
C ALA A 335 6.07 -9.68 -8.87
N TYR A 336 5.10 -9.07 -9.55
CA TYR A 336 4.46 -9.59 -10.76
C TYR A 336 3.65 -10.88 -10.61
N ASP A 337 3.43 -11.35 -9.39
CA ASP A 337 2.60 -12.53 -9.10
C ASP A 337 1.11 -12.15 -8.86
N ASP A 338 0.69 -11.04 -9.43
CA ASP A 338 -0.67 -10.51 -9.32
C ASP A 338 -1.73 -11.54 -9.72
N THR A 339 -1.46 -12.33 -10.77
CA THR A 339 -2.38 -13.37 -11.26
C THR A 339 -2.64 -14.45 -10.21
N ALA A 340 -1.61 -14.91 -9.50
CA ALA A 340 -1.77 -15.88 -8.41
C ALA A 340 -2.55 -15.26 -7.25
N LEU A 341 -2.24 -14.02 -6.85
CA LEU A 341 -2.96 -13.32 -5.78
C LEU A 341 -4.44 -13.12 -6.11
N LEU A 342 -4.76 -12.70 -7.33
CA LEU A 342 -6.15 -12.53 -7.78
C LEU A 342 -6.92 -13.86 -7.74
N ARG A 343 -6.29 -14.96 -8.13
CA ARG A 343 -6.87 -16.31 -8.04
C ARG A 343 -7.13 -16.72 -6.59
N LEU A 344 -6.17 -16.50 -5.68
CA LEU A 344 -6.33 -16.80 -4.25
C LEU A 344 -7.44 -15.95 -3.62
N ALA A 345 -7.48 -14.65 -3.94
CA ALA A 345 -8.51 -13.72 -3.47
C ALA A 345 -9.91 -14.12 -3.97
N ALA A 346 -10.04 -14.49 -5.24
CA ALA A 346 -11.29 -15.02 -5.79
C ALA A 346 -11.69 -16.34 -5.10
N GLY A 347 -10.72 -17.21 -4.80
CA GLY A 347 -10.94 -18.43 -4.03
C GLY A 347 -11.48 -18.14 -2.64
N PHE A 348 -10.90 -17.18 -1.93
CA PHE A 348 -11.38 -16.78 -0.60
C PHE A 348 -12.77 -16.13 -0.66
N GLU A 349 -13.04 -15.28 -1.66
CA GLU A 349 -14.38 -14.70 -1.84
C GLU A 349 -15.44 -15.77 -2.10
N ALA A 350 -15.11 -16.86 -2.81
CA ALA A 350 -16.02 -17.95 -3.13
C ALA A 350 -16.35 -18.88 -1.94
N ILE A 351 -15.58 -18.83 -0.84
CA ILE A 351 -15.83 -19.60 0.37
C ILE A 351 -16.92 -18.94 1.20
N GLY A 352 -17.80 -19.73 1.81
CA GLY A 352 -18.91 -19.28 2.64
C GLY A 352 -20.17 -19.00 1.83
N ALA A 353 -21.22 -18.49 2.51
CA ALA A 353 -22.46 -18.15 1.84
C ALA A 353 -22.29 -16.94 0.91
N PRO A 354 -22.89 -16.93 -0.28
CA PRO A 354 -22.81 -15.80 -1.18
C PRO A 354 -23.23 -14.49 -0.51
N GLY A 355 -22.31 -13.51 -0.51
CA GLY A 355 -22.56 -12.18 0.09
C GLY A 355 -22.44 -12.09 1.62
N GLU A 356 -22.13 -13.18 2.32
CA GLU A 356 -22.02 -13.18 3.80
C GLU A 356 -20.97 -12.21 4.32
N ARG A 357 -19.85 -12.06 3.61
CA ARG A 357 -18.74 -11.17 4.00
C ARG A 357 -18.86 -9.76 3.45
N ARG A 358 -19.87 -9.46 2.61
CA ARG A 358 -20.02 -8.17 1.97
C ARG A 358 -20.99 -7.28 2.73
N THR A 359 -20.67 -5.98 2.76
CA THR A 359 -21.67 -5.00 3.16
C THR A 359 -22.81 -4.95 2.15
N PRO A 360 -24.05 -4.77 2.59
CA PRO A 360 -25.14 -4.47 1.67
C PRO A 360 -24.78 -3.26 0.80
N PRO A 361 -25.23 -3.18 -0.46
CA PRO A 361 -25.06 -1.98 -1.26
C PRO A 361 -25.62 -0.78 -0.50
N PRO A 362 -24.95 0.40 -0.57
CA PRO A 362 -25.50 1.61 0.00
C PRO A 362 -26.88 1.86 -0.59
N ARG A 363 -27.85 2.16 0.27
CA ARG A 363 -29.17 2.55 -0.21
C ARG A 363 -29.01 3.86 -0.97
N THR A 364 -29.40 3.88 -2.23
CA THR A 364 -29.53 5.14 -2.97
C THR A 364 -30.56 5.99 -2.21
N PRO A 365 -30.24 7.23 -1.83
CA PRO A 365 -31.25 8.14 -1.29
C PRO A 365 -32.43 8.18 -2.25
N ALA A 366 -33.64 8.07 -1.74
CA ALA A 366 -34.82 8.31 -2.56
C ALA A 366 -34.74 9.78 -3.05
N LEU A 367 -34.74 9.95 -4.38
CA LEU A 367 -34.77 11.23 -5.03
C LEU A 367 -36.10 11.94 -4.72
#